data_868b58ee3f0f71c26d2cf7307b374a4e
#
_entry.id   868b58ee3f0f71c26d2cf7307b374a4e
#
_cell.length_a   1.000
_cell.length_b   1.000
_cell.length_c   1.000
_cell.angle_alpha   90.00
_cell.angle_beta   90.00
_cell.angle_gamma   90.00
#
_symmetry.space_group_name_H-M   'P 1'
#
loop_
_entity.id
_entity.type
_entity.pdbx_description
1 polymer ?
#
loop_
_entity_poly.entity_id
_entity_poly.type
_entity_poly.pdbx_seq_one_letter_code
_entity_poly.pdbx_strand_id
1 'polypeptide(L)'
;IKQCLVGSEMCIRDSYSSVAHMGFVTLGIFTFTVQGIEGGIIQMISHGIVSAALFLCVGVVYDRLHTREIARYGGLVSKMPFYSFSFMIFILASLGLPGTSGFVGEFLVLLSIFTVNTYFAIFATTGVVLAATYSLWLYRRIIFGALIKDDLSEMFDLTRREIIIFLPLIILTVFIGLY
;
A
#
# COMPACT_ATOMS: atom_id res chain seq x y z
N ILE A 1 3.92 9.64 17.06
CA ILE A 1 4.82 10.06 15.94
C ILE A 1 6.28 9.76 16.28
N LYS A 2 6.79 10.11 17.47
CA LYS A 2 8.19 9.82 17.85
C LYS A 2 8.53 8.32 17.87
N GLN A 3 7.60 7.44 18.20
CA GLN A 3 7.81 5.99 18.20
C GLN A 3 7.80 5.35 16.80
N CYS A 4 7.24 6.01 15.77
CA CYS A 4 7.32 5.55 14.38
C CYS A 4 8.68 5.86 13.71
N LEU A 5 9.42 6.84 14.23
CA LEU A 5 10.69 7.29 13.64
C LEU A 5 11.92 6.53 14.16
N VAL A 6 11.78 5.79 15.25
CA VAL A 6 12.92 5.09 15.88
C VAL A 6 12.53 3.62 16.08
N GLY A 7 13.00 2.76 15.20
CA GLY A 7 13.07 1.31 15.43
C GLY A 7 11.91 0.45 14.94
N SER A 8 10.91 0.97 14.20
CA SER A 8 9.87 0.10 13.63
C SER A 8 9.99 0.02 12.11
N GLU A 9 10.55 -1.06 11.61
CA GLU A 9 10.76 -1.31 10.18
C GLU A 9 9.46 -1.18 9.34
N MET A 10 8.31 -1.53 9.90
CA MET A 10 7.02 -1.47 9.21
C MET A 10 6.58 -0.03 8.94
N CYS A 11 6.58 0.84 9.95
CA CYS A 11 6.21 2.25 9.79
C CYS A 11 7.19 3.04 8.91
N ILE A 12 8.49 2.75 9.01
CA ILE A 12 9.52 3.40 8.17
C ILE A 12 9.24 3.07 6.70
N ARG A 13 8.98 1.81 6.39
CA ARG A 13 8.72 1.36 5.03
C ARG A 13 7.47 2.00 4.44
N ASP A 14 6.36 2.02 5.18
CA ASP A 14 5.11 2.62 4.72
C ASP A 14 5.27 4.14 4.49
N SER A 15 6.03 4.82 5.34
CA SER A 15 6.33 6.24 5.17
C SER A 15 7.18 6.52 3.92
N TYR A 16 8.24 5.73 3.67
CA TYR A 16 9.05 5.89 2.45
C TYR A 16 8.29 5.49 1.18
N SER A 17 7.37 4.54 1.24
CA SER A 17 6.45 4.23 0.15
C SER A 17 5.60 5.45 -0.23
N SER A 18 5.10 6.18 0.76
CA SER A 18 4.34 7.42 0.53
C SER A 18 5.16 8.47 -0.22
N VAL A 19 6.44 8.62 0.11
CA VAL A 19 7.34 9.55 -0.60
C VAL A 19 7.50 9.14 -2.07
N ALA A 20 7.61 7.83 -2.35
CA ALA A 20 7.73 7.33 -3.72
C ALA A 20 6.46 7.63 -4.54
N HIS A 21 5.26 7.38 -4.00
CA HIS A 21 3.99 7.69 -4.68
C HIS A 21 3.80 9.20 -4.89
N MET A 22 4.21 10.04 -3.93
CA MET A 22 4.19 11.50 -4.12
C MET A 22 5.19 11.94 -5.19
N GLY A 23 6.27 11.20 -5.43
CA GLY A 23 7.16 11.38 -6.56
C GLY A 23 6.44 11.26 -7.90
N PHE A 24 5.54 10.26 -8.06
CA PHE A 24 4.69 10.13 -9.25
C PHE A 24 3.73 11.31 -9.43
N VAL A 25 3.13 11.80 -8.34
CA VAL A 25 2.27 13.00 -8.38
C VAL A 25 3.07 14.19 -8.91
N THR A 26 4.25 14.41 -8.36
CA THR A 26 5.13 15.51 -8.78
C THR A 26 5.51 15.37 -10.26
N LEU A 27 5.92 14.18 -10.70
CA LEU A 27 6.22 13.90 -12.10
C LEU A 27 5.03 14.21 -13.00
N GLY A 28 3.82 13.76 -12.64
CA GLY A 28 2.60 14.02 -13.41
C GLY A 28 2.32 15.52 -13.59
N ILE A 29 2.39 16.29 -12.51
CA ILE A 29 2.16 17.74 -12.54
C ILE A 29 3.20 18.45 -13.40
N PHE A 30 4.46 18.10 -13.29
CA PHE A 30 5.56 18.73 -14.04
C PHE A 30 5.66 18.31 -15.51
N THR A 31 4.81 17.40 -15.98
CA THR A 31 4.66 17.17 -17.44
C THR A 31 3.90 18.32 -18.13
N PHE A 32 3.15 19.13 -17.38
CA PHE A 32 2.29 20.20 -17.89
C PHE A 32 1.29 19.75 -18.95
N THR A 33 0.93 18.47 -18.95
CA THR A 33 -0.09 17.90 -19.83
C THR A 33 -1.39 17.71 -19.03
N VAL A 34 -2.52 17.74 -19.71
CA VAL A 34 -3.84 17.49 -19.07
C VAL A 34 -3.85 16.12 -18.41
N GLN A 35 -3.41 15.09 -19.15
CA GLN A 35 -3.35 13.72 -18.64
C GLN A 35 -2.44 13.55 -17.42
N GLY A 36 -1.29 14.24 -17.42
CA GLY A 36 -0.35 14.19 -16.29
C GLY A 36 -0.91 14.85 -15.03
N ILE A 37 -1.62 15.96 -15.18
CA ILE A 37 -2.26 16.68 -14.07
C ILE A 37 -3.42 15.85 -13.53
N GLU A 38 -4.29 15.32 -14.38
CA GLU A 38 -5.40 14.44 -13.99
C GLU A 38 -4.89 13.19 -13.28
N GLY A 39 -3.89 12.51 -13.85
CA GLY A 39 -3.24 11.35 -13.24
C GLY A 39 -2.63 11.67 -11.88
N GLY A 40 -1.98 12.82 -11.74
CA GLY A 40 -1.43 13.30 -10.47
C GLY A 40 -2.52 13.53 -9.40
N ILE A 41 -3.65 14.14 -9.77
CA ILE A 41 -4.78 14.37 -8.85
C ILE A 41 -5.40 13.02 -8.41
N ILE A 42 -5.65 12.11 -9.37
CA ILE A 42 -6.19 10.78 -9.05
C ILE A 42 -5.22 10.02 -8.14
N GLN A 43 -3.92 10.11 -8.40
CA GLN A 43 -2.91 9.47 -7.56
C GLN A 43 -2.88 10.02 -6.13
N MET A 44 -3.08 11.32 -5.93
CA MET A 44 -3.21 11.90 -4.58
C MET A 44 -4.40 11.33 -3.82
N ILE A 45 -5.57 11.25 -4.47
CA ILE A 45 -6.80 10.71 -3.85
C ILE A 45 -6.62 9.23 -3.54
N SER A 46 -6.15 8.45 -4.51
CA SER A 46 -5.88 7.02 -4.34
C SER A 46 -4.88 6.76 -3.21
N HIS A 47 -3.78 7.49 -3.19
CA HIS A 47 -2.76 7.36 -2.16
C HIS A 47 -3.32 7.69 -0.78
N GLY A 48 -4.16 8.72 -0.64
CA GLY A 48 -4.81 9.06 0.62
C GLY A 48 -5.64 7.90 1.19
N ILE A 49 -6.42 7.23 0.34
CA ILE A 49 -7.26 6.08 0.74
C ILE A 49 -6.40 4.87 1.08
N VAL A 50 -5.48 4.49 0.19
CA VAL A 50 -4.68 3.27 0.31
C VAL A 50 -3.68 3.37 1.45
N SER A 51 -3.00 4.51 1.62
CA SER A 51 -2.06 4.71 2.73
C SER A 51 -2.77 4.71 4.08
N ALA A 52 -3.94 5.37 4.19
CA ALA A 52 -4.73 5.31 5.42
C ALA A 52 -5.13 3.87 5.75
N ALA A 53 -5.55 3.08 4.76
CA ALA A 53 -5.89 1.67 4.95
C ALA A 53 -4.69 0.82 5.39
N LEU A 54 -3.51 1.03 4.80
CA LEU A 54 -2.28 0.32 5.17
C LEU A 54 -1.85 0.66 6.61
N PHE A 55 -1.92 1.94 7.02
CA PHE A 55 -1.65 2.32 8.40
C PHE A 55 -2.65 1.73 9.40
N LEU A 56 -3.93 1.63 9.01
CA LEU A 56 -4.93 0.92 9.83
C LEU A 56 -4.60 -0.58 9.95
N CYS A 57 -4.14 -1.22 8.87
CA CYS A 57 -3.67 -2.61 8.92
C CYS A 57 -2.50 -2.77 9.91
N VAL A 58 -1.53 -1.87 9.89
CA VAL A 58 -0.43 -1.86 10.88
C VAL A 58 -0.97 -1.65 12.30
N GLY A 59 -1.95 -0.76 12.47
CA GLY A 59 -2.61 -0.50 13.74
C GLY A 59 -3.28 -1.75 14.33
N VAL A 60 -4.06 -2.46 13.51
CA VAL A 60 -4.74 -3.70 13.90
C VAL A 60 -3.79 -4.76 14.45
N VAL A 61 -2.64 -4.94 13.79
CA VAL A 61 -1.64 -5.93 14.23
C VAL A 61 -0.87 -5.42 15.46
N TYR A 62 -0.59 -4.13 15.51
CA TYR A 62 0.06 -3.50 16.66
C TYR A 62 -0.79 -3.59 17.94
N ASP A 63 -2.10 -3.39 17.85
CA ASP A 63 -3.01 -3.48 19.00
C ASP A 63 -3.03 -4.88 19.62
N ARG A 64 -2.69 -5.91 18.83
CA ARG A 64 -2.65 -7.31 19.29
C ARG A 64 -1.29 -7.73 19.85
N LEU A 65 -0.19 -7.29 19.26
CA LEU A 65 1.16 -7.74 19.63
C LEU A 65 2.04 -6.66 20.28
N HIS A 66 1.59 -5.39 20.29
CA HIS A 66 2.34 -4.24 20.82
C HIS A 66 3.77 -4.11 20.26
N THR A 67 4.02 -4.68 19.08
CA THR A 67 5.31 -4.59 18.38
C THR A 67 5.10 -4.25 16.91
N ARG A 68 6.08 -3.61 16.29
CA ARG A 68 6.08 -3.24 14.86
C ARG A 68 7.24 -3.87 14.11
N GLU A 69 8.00 -4.73 14.77
CA GLU A 69 9.12 -5.45 14.16
C GLU A 69 8.61 -6.53 13.21
N ILE A 70 8.92 -6.42 11.92
CA ILE A 70 8.49 -7.38 10.89
C ILE A 70 9.00 -8.80 11.19
N ALA A 71 10.18 -8.91 11.82
CA ALA A 71 10.76 -10.21 12.17
C ALA A 71 9.95 -11.00 13.22
N ARG A 72 9.05 -10.34 13.93
CA ARG A 72 8.17 -10.98 14.91
C ARG A 72 6.89 -11.56 14.32
N TYR A 73 6.57 -11.20 13.08
CA TYR A 73 5.38 -11.67 12.37
C TYR A 73 5.72 -12.84 11.45
N GLY A 74 4.73 -13.69 11.20
CA GLY A 74 4.79 -14.79 10.23
C GLY A 74 3.60 -15.70 10.38
N GLY A 75 3.06 -16.22 9.26
CA GLY A 75 1.97 -17.18 9.26
C GLY A 75 0.59 -16.63 9.69
N LEU A 76 0.38 -15.31 9.64
CA LEU A 76 -0.89 -14.70 10.03
C LEU A 76 -2.08 -15.19 9.21
N VAL A 77 -1.86 -15.69 7.99
CA VAL A 77 -2.93 -16.20 7.12
C VAL A 77 -3.76 -17.30 7.79
N SER A 78 -3.15 -18.15 8.62
CA SER A 78 -3.84 -19.26 9.27
C SER A 78 -4.70 -18.82 10.45
N LYS A 79 -4.41 -17.68 11.05
CA LYS A 79 -5.15 -17.17 12.24
C LYS A 79 -6.06 -15.99 11.91
N MET A 80 -5.65 -15.15 10.97
CA MET A 80 -6.35 -13.92 10.59
C MET A 80 -6.61 -13.87 9.08
N PRO A 81 -7.48 -14.75 8.52
CA PRO A 81 -7.72 -14.80 7.08
C PRO A 81 -8.38 -13.53 6.52
N PHE A 82 -9.35 -12.94 7.22
CA PHE A 82 -10.01 -11.70 6.77
C PHE A 82 -9.05 -10.50 6.79
N TYR A 83 -8.19 -10.41 7.80
CA TYR A 83 -7.12 -9.43 7.83
C TYR A 83 -6.17 -9.61 6.65
N SER A 84 -5.70 -10.83 6.41
CA SER A 84 -4.77 -11.17 5.34
C SER A 84 -5.33 -10.81 3.97
N PHE A 85 -6.62 -11.07 3.75
CA PHE A 85 -7.31 -10.71 2.50
C PHE A 85 -7.43 -9.19 2.32
N SER A 86 -7.85 -8.46 3.35
CA SER A 86 -7.94 -6.99 3.30
C SER A 86 -6.59 -6.34 3.06
N PHE A 87 -5.55 -6.81 3.75
CA PHE A 87 -4.19 -6.33 3.58
C PHE A 87 -3.65 -6.60 2.17
N MET A 88 -3.98 -7.77 1.57
CA MET A 88 -3.64 -8.08 0.18
C MET A 88 -4.23 -7.06 -0.79
N ILE A 89 -5.53 -6.72 -0.65
CA ILE A 89 -6.20 -5.76 -1.53
C ILE A 89 -5.47 -4.40 -1.48
N PHE A 90 -5.15 -3.90 -0.29
CA PHE A 90 -4.48 -2.59 -0.16
C PHE A 90 -3.04 -2.60 -0.66
N ILE A 91 -2.30 -3.70 -0.47
CA ILE A 91 -0.98 -3.86 -1.06
C ILE A 91 -1.06 -3.89 -2.58
N LEU A 92 -1.98 -4.65 -3.17
CA LEU A 92 -2.17 -4.69 -4.61
C LEU A 92 -2.61 -3.33 -5.18
N ALA A 93 -3.41 -2.58 -4.42
CA ALA A 93 -3.80 -1.22 -4.78
C ALA A 93 -2.60 -0.25 -4.73
N SER A 94 -1.70 -0.40 -3.76
CA SER A 94 -0.47 0.40 -3.69
C SER A 94 0.54 0.04 -4.77
N LEU A 95 0.44 -1.16 -5.37
CA LEU A 95 1.27 -1.59 -6.51
C LEU A 95 0.72 -1.13 -7.86
N GLY A 96 -0.47 -0.51 -7.88
CA GLY A 96 -1.12 -0.17 -9.13
C GLY A 96 -1.60 -1.39 -9.92
N LEU A 97 -2.20 -2.39 -9.25
CA LEU A 97 -2.84 -3.49 -9.96
C LEU A 97 -4.03 -3.00 -10.77
N PRO A 98 -4.18 -3.37 -12.06
CA PRO A 98 -5.38 -3.04 -12.86
C PRO A 98 -6.68 -3.41 -12.12
N GLY A 99 -7.63 -2.45 -12.09
CA GLY A 99 -8.86 -2.57 -11.31
C GLY A 99 -8.79 -2.02 -9.89
N THR A 100 -7.69 -1.40 -9.51
CA THR A 100 -7.53 -0.67 -8.24
C THR A 100 -7.23 0.80 -8.48
N SER A 101 -7.51 1.64 -7.48
CA SER A 101 -7.36 3.09 -7.58
C SER A 101 -5.93 3.56 -7.90
N GLY A 102 -4.91 2.84 -7.43
CA GLY A 102 -3.51 3.19 -7.68
C GLY A 102 -3.11 3.06 -9.15
N PHE A 103 -3.65 2.07 -9.86
CA PHE A 103 -3.34 1.85 -11.27
C PHE A 103 -3.70 3.04 -12.15
N VAL A 104 -4.88 3.62 -11.95
CA VAL A 104 -5.38 4.69 -12.81
C VAL A 104 -4.47 5.91 -12.75
N GLY A 105 -4.09 6.34 -11.56
CA GLY A 105 -3.21 7.49 -11.37
C GLY A 105 -1.81 7.25 -11.92
N GLU A 106 -1.16 6.15 -11.56
CA GLU A 106 0.20 5.82 -12.00
C GLU A 106 0.27 5.60 -13.51
N PHE A 107 -0.72 4.93 -14.11
CA PHE A 107 -0.76 4.68 -15.55
C PHE A 107 -0.90 5.98 -16.34
N LEU A 108 -1.80 6.89 -15.95
CA LEU A 108 -1.96 8.19 -16.61
C LEU A 108 -0.70 9.05 -16.52
N VAL A 109 -0.05 9.04 -15.36
CA VAL A 109 1.22 9.75 -15.15
C VAL A 109 2.31 9.17 -16.04
N LEU A 110 2.48 7.84 -16.07
CA LEU A 110 3.48 7.19 -16.92
C LEU A 110 3.23 7.44 -18.41
N LEU A 111 1.97 7.37 -18.84
CA LEU A 111 1.59 7.65 -20.23
C LEU A 111 1.93 9.11 -20.58
N SER A 112 1.62 10.06 -19.72
CA SER A 112 1.95 11.46 -19.89
C SER A 112 3.47 11.69 -19.98
N ILE A 113 4.24 11.11 -19.07
CA ILE A 113 5.71 11.23 -19.10
C ILE A 113 6.28 10.63 -20.40
N PHE A 114 5.74 9.50 -20.85
CA PHE A 114 6.19 8.85 -22.06
C PHE A 114 6.02 9.74 -23.30
N THR A 115 4.93 10.51 -23.38
CA THR A 115 4.70 11.47 -24.49
C THR A 115 5.65 12.67 -24.46
N VAL A 116 6.08 13.10 -23.27
CA VAL A 116 7.00 14.24 -23.10
C VAL A 116 8.46 13.81 -23.27
N ASN A 117 8.86 12.73 -22.60
CA ASN A 117 10.24 12.24 -22.65
C ASN A 117 10.31 10.77 -22.25
N THR A 118 10.66 9.92 -23.21
CA THR A 118 10.77 8.46 -23.03
C THR A 118 11.81 8.05 -21.98
N TYR A 119 12.92 8.78 -21.85
CA TYR A 119 13.94 8.44 -20.85
C TYR A 119 13.41 8.59 -19.42
N PHE A 120 12.71 9.67 -19.14
CA PHE A 120 12.09 9.84 -17.81
C PHE A 120 11.01 8.78 -17.53
N ALA A 121 10.27 8.36 -18.56
CA ALA A 121 9.29 7.27 -18.42
C ALA A 121 9.97 5.94 -18.04
N ILE A 122 11.13 5.61 -18.65
CA ILE A 122 11.89 4.42 -18.30
C ILE A 122 12.34 4.46 -16.83
N PHE A 123 12.90 5.58 -16.38
CA PHE A 123 13.29 5.72 -14.96
C PHE A 123 12.09 5.65 -14.01
N ALA A 124 10.96 6.29 -14.34
CA ALA A 124 9.75 6.21 -13.54
C ALA A 124 9.23 4.77 -13.44
N THR A 125 9.25 4.00 -14.53
CA THR A 125 8.83 2.59 -14.54
C THR A 125 9.70 1.73 -13.61
N THR A 126 10.99 2.00 -13.47
CA THR A 126 11.83 1.28 -12.51
C THR A 126 11.34 1.49 -11.06
N GLY A 127 10.79 2.66 -10.75
CA GLY A 127 10.17 2.95 -9.45
C GLY A 127 8.99 2.04 -9.15
N VAL A 128 8.12 1.77 -10.15
CA VAL A 128 6.99 0.83 -10.00
C VAL A 128 7.48 -0.58 -9.71
N VAL A 129 8.49 -1.06 -10.42
CA VAL A 129 9.07 -2.41 -10.20
C VAL A 129 9.67 -2.53 -8.80
N LEU A 130 10.37 -1.51 -8.32
CA LEU A 130 10.92 -1.49 -6.98
C LEU A 130 9.80 -1.45 -5.92
N ALA A 131 8.74 -0.66 -6.14
CA ALA A 131 7.58 -0.61 -5.27
C ALA A 131 6.92 -1.99 -5.16
N ALA A 132 6.72 -2.69 -6.28
CA ALA A 132 6.20 -4.04 -6.30
C ALA A 132 7.07 -5.00 -5.49
N THR A 133 8.37 -4.94 -5.68
CA THR A 133 9.31 -5.85 -5.00
C THR A 133 9.25 -5.72 -3.50
N TYR A 134 9.35 -4.51 -2.95
CA TYR A 134 9.36 -4.33 -1.49
C TYR A 134 7.99 -4.58 -0.84
N SER A 135 6.89 -4.25 -1.51
CA SER A 135 5.55 -4.43 -0.96
C SER A 135 5.15 -5.91 -0.92
N LEU A 136 5.41 -6.66 -2.01
CA LEU A 136 5.17 -8.10 -2.04
C LEU A 136 6.09 -8.86 -1.07
N TRP A 137 7.34 -8.41 -0.91
CA TRP A 137 8.24 -8.97 0.08
C TRP A 137 7.72 -8.76 1.51
N LEU A 138 7.19 -7.56 1.81
CA LEU A 138 6.57 -7.23 3.09
C LEU A 138 5.36 -8.13 3.35
N TYR A 139 4.45 -8.23 2.38
CA TYR A 139 3.26 -9.07 2.48
C TYR A 139 3.63 -10.54 2.76
N ARG A 140 4.55 -11.07 1.94
CA ARG A 140 5.01 -12.44 2.12
C ARG A 140 5.56 -12.70 3.53
N ARG A 141 6.31 -11.76 4.06
CA ARG A 141 6.97 -11.93 5.35
C ARG A 141 6.02 -11.86 6.54
N ILE A 142 4.99 -11.03 6.46
CA ILE A 142 3.98 -10.87 7.52
C ILE A 142 2.93 -11.97 7.46
N ILE A 143 2.41 -12.25 6.28
CA ILE A 143 1.24 -13.11 6.11
C ILE A 143 1.62 -14.58 5.98
N PHE A 144 2.63 -14.86 5.17
CA PHE A 144 3.12 -16.22 4.97
C PHE A 144 4.33 -16.51 5.86
N GLY A 145 4.57 -17.79 6.12
CA GLY A 145 5.65 -18.26 6.96
C GLY A 145 5.13 -19.21 8.03
N ALA A 146 6.04 -19.77 8.84
CA ALA A 146 5.68 -20.64 9.93
C ALA A 146 5.25 -19.83 11.16
N LEU A 147 4.15 -20.23 11.79
CA LEU A 147 3.75 -19.77 13.13
C LEU A 147 4.72 -20.37 14.15
N ILE A 148 5.88 -19.72 14.35
CA ILE A 148 6.93 -20.22 15.25
C ILE A 148 6.73 -19.72 16.69
N LYS A 149 5.91 -18.67 16.89
CA LYS A 149 5.75 -17.99 18.18
C LYS A 149 4.37 -18.27 18.76
N ASP A 150 4.32 -18.66 20.01
CA ASP A 150 3.09 -18.96 20.74
C ASP A 150 2.16 -17.75 20.83
N ASP A 151 2.71 -16.55 20.97
CA ASP A 151 1.97 -15.26 21.00
C ASP A 151 1.07 -15.05 19.75
N LEU A 152 1.47 -15.60 18.60
CA LEU A 152 0.69 -15.51 17.36
C LEU A 152 -0.48 -16.51 17.31
N SER A 153 -0.42 -17.56 18.12
CA SER A 153 -1.43 -18.63 18.14
C SER A 153 -2.77 -18.17 18.76
N GLU A 154 -2.73 -17.18 19.65
CA GLU A 154 -3.89 -16.64 20.36
C GLU A 154 -4.53 -15.42 19.68
N MET A 155 -4.00 -14.99 18.52
CA MET A 155 -4.54 -13.80 17.82
C MET A 155 -5.93 -14.06 17.24
N PHE A 156 -6.82 -13.10 17.48
CA PHE A 156 -8.17 -13.06 16.90
C PHE A 156 -8.15 -12.33 15.56
N ASP A 157 -9.00 -12.77 14.62
CA ASP A 157 -9.20 -12.10 13.34
C ASP A 157 -9.92 -10.74 13.54
N LEU A 158 -10.24 -10.05 12.46
CA LEU A 158 -10.87 -8.74 12.48
C LEU A 158 -12.16 -8.73 13.29
N THR A 159 -12.27 -7.78 14.19
CA THR A 159 -13.52 -7.50 14.92
C THR A 159 -14.56 -6.89 13.97
N ARG A 160 -15.85 -6.97 14.33
CA ARG A 160 -16.94 -6.33 13.55
C ARG A 160 -16.70 -4.84 13.33
N ARG A 161 -16.13 -4.14 14.31
CA ARG A 161 -15.78 -2.73 14.21
C ARG A 161 -14.70 -2.48 13.15
N GLU A 162 -13.65 -3.29 13.13
CA GLU A 162 -12.58 -3.19 12.15
C GLU A 162 -13.08 -3.49 10.73
N ILE A 163 -13.94 -4.50 10.57
CA ILE A 163 -14.56 -4.82 9.28
C ILE A 163 -15.38 -3.64 8.74
N ILE A 164 -16.17 -2.97 9.58
CA ILE A 164 -16.96 -1.80 9.20
C ILE A 164 -16.05 -0.64 8.73
N ILE A 165 -14.84 -0.52 9.26
CA ILE A 165 -13.86 0.50 8.86
C ILE A 165 -13.17 0.10 7.55
N PHE A 166 -12.79 -1.16 7.37
CA PHE A 166 -12.09 -1.61 6.16
C PHE A 166 -13.00 -1.71 4.93
N LEU A 167 -14.27 -2.10 5.11
CA LEU A 167 -15.20 -2.32 4.00
C LEU A 167 -15.35 -1.09 3.08
N PRO A 168 -15.64 0.13 3.57
CA PRO A 168 -15.74 1.31 2.71
C PRO A 168 -14.43 1.65 2.02
N LEU A 169 -13.28 1.43 2.65
CA LEU A 169 -11.97 1.66 2.03
C LEU A 169 -11.71 0.70 0.88
N ILE A 170 -12.06 -0.58 1.03
CA ILE A 170 -11.98 -1.57 -0.05
C ILE A 170 -12.90 -1.18 -1.21
N ILE A 171 -14.16 -0.83 -0.91
CA ILE A 171 -15.13 -0.42 -1.92
C ILE A 171 -14.63 0.81 -2.70
N LEU A 172 -14.14 1.84 -2.01
CA LEU A 172 -13.61 3.04 -2.64
C LEU A 172 -12.38 2.73 -3.50
N THR A 173 -11.47 1.88 -3.03
CA THR A 173 -10.27 1.48 -3.77
C THR A 173 -10.62 0.78 -5.08
N VAL A 174 -11.60 -0.11 -5.07
CA VAL A 174 -12.05 -0.83 -6.28
C VAL A 174 -12.91 0.08 -7.16
N PHE A 175 -13.78 0.88 -6.58
CA PHE A 175 -14.66 1.79 -7.33
C PHE A 175 -13.85 2.80 -8.16
N ILE A 176 -12.88 3.49 -7.56
CA ILE A 176 -12.00 4.45 -8.26
C ILE A 176 -11.12 3.74 -9.30
N GLY A 177 -10.82 2.46 -9.10
CA GLY A 177 -10.01 1.68 -10.05
C GLY A 177 -10.78 1.19 -11.27
N LEU A 178 -12.12 1.17 -11.21
CA LEU A 178 -12.98 0.69 -12.30
C LEU A 178 -13.69 1.82 -13.06
N TYR A 179 -13.90 2.94 -12.43
CA TYR A 179 -14.57 4.14 -12.95
C TYR A 179 -13.64 5.36 -12.90
#